data_6c2998657f659079bcbdb581d16b5346
#
_entry.id   6c2998657f659079bcbdb581d16b5346
#
_cell.length_a   1.000
_cell.length_b   1.000
_cell.length_c   1.000
_cell.angle_alpha   90.00
_cell.angle_beta   90.00
_cell.angle_gamma   90.00
#
_symmetry.space_group_name_H-M   'P 1'
#
loop_
_entity.id
_entity.type
_entity.pdbx_description
1 polymer ?
#
loop_
_entity_poly.entity_id
_entity_poly.type
_entity_poly.pdbx_seq_one_letter_code
_entity_poly.pdbx_strand_id
1 'polypeptide(L)'
;MKIIIDDIKIPEYFSPPNDEKYREKEHTYIQNGYLSPIIIDHNNMLVDGYISYLILKRSGLKEAECVFFEDDEMAIYMKGTHLNGKKEYVWMVPRRLIKAFKNRIKPGDRVFCYSNKRVAPVIVKSVFAAPKSGKVSQVAGY
;
A
#
# COMPACT_ATOMS: atom_id res chain seq x y z
N MET A 1 17.30 -2.99 5.23
CA MET A 1 18.29 -1.91 5.34
C MET A 1 17.79 -0.85 6.32
N LYS A 2 18.62 -0.44 7.24
CA LYS A 2 18.27 0.61 8.20
C LYS A 2 18.38 1.99 7.59
N ILE A 3 17.34 2.79 7.70
CA ILE A 3 17.28 4.16 7.20
C ILE A 3 16.95 5.09 8.35
N ILE A 4 17.56 6.26 8.38
CA ILE A 4 17.26 7.30 9.36
C ILE A 4 15.83 7.78 9.10
N ILE A 5 14.98 7.73 10.14
CA ILE A 5 13.55 8.03 10.01
C ILE A 5 13.33 9.44 9.45
N ASP A 6 14.13 10.42 9.89
CA ASP A 6 13.99 11.80 9.41
C ASP A 6 14.39 11.97 7.94
N ASP A 7 15.09 10.99 7.35
CA ASP A 7 15.46 11.00 5.92
C ASP A 7 14.36 10.42 5.02
N ILE A 8 13.34 9.81 5.60
CA ILE A 8 12.20 9.28 4.85
C ILE A 8 11.29 10.44 4.46
N LYS A 9 11.06 10.59 3.16
CA LYS A 9 10.20 11.65 2.62
C LYS A 9 8.77 11.14 2.48
N ILE A 10 7.81 11.90 2.99
CA ILE A 10 6.40 11.53 2.92
C ILE A 10 5.75 12.29 1.76
N PRO A 11 5.25 11.59 0.74
CA PRO A 11 4.54 12.25 -0.35
C PRO A 11 3.28 12.96 0.13
N GLU A 12 2.93 14.06 -0.52
CA GLU A 12 1.77 14.87 -0.15
C GLU A 12 0.44 14.12 -0.26
N TYR A 13 0.38 13.07 -1.07
CA TYR A 13 -0.84 12.29 -1.25
C TYR A 13 -1.13 11.29 -0.13
N PHE A 14 -0.25 11.15 0.85
CA PHE A 14 -0.55 10.34 2.02
C PHE A 14 -1.48 11.10 2.96
N SER A 15 -2.66 10.55 3.17
CA SER A 15 -3.62 11.09 4.14
C SER A 15 -3.28 10.60 5.55
N PRO A 16 -3.66 11.35 6.59
CA PRO A 16 -3.56 10.82 7.96
C PRO A 16 -4.28 9.49 8.07
N PRO A 17 -3.71 8.50 8.79
CA PRO A 17 -4.35 7.20 8.92
C PRO A 17 -5.63 7.29 9.73
N ASN A 18 -6.54 6.34 9.49
CA ASN A 18 -7.72 6.15 10.32
C ASN A 18 -7.28 5.83 11.75
N ASP A 19 -7.88 6.50 12.75
CA ASP A 19 -7.51 6.34 14.16
C ASP A 19 -7.64 4.92 14.66
N GLU A 20 -8.71 4.23 14.28
CA GLU A 20 -8.95 2.84 14.67
C GLU A 20 -7.87 1.93 14.12
N LYS A 21 -7.56 2.06 12.84
CA LYS A 21 -6.52 1.27 12.18
C LYS A 21 -5.15 1.55 12.78
N TYR A 22 -4.84 2.80 13.09
CA TYR A 22 -3.61 3.17 13.75
C TYR A 22 -3.49 2.52 15.12
N ARG A 23 -4.55 2.58 15.94
CA ARG A 23 -4.57 1.98 17.28
C ARG A 23 -4.42 0.47 17.25
N GLU A 24 -5.04 -0.21 16.30
CA GLU A 24 -4.90 -1.65 16.14
C GLU A 24 -3.44 -2.03 15.85
N LYS A 25 -2.81 -1.33 14.93
CA LYS A 25 -1.41 -1.59 14.57
C LYS A 25 -0.44 -1.22 15.68
N GLU A 26 -0.70 -0.13 16.39
CA GLU A 26 0.09 0.26 17.55
C GLU A 26 -0.02 -0.78 18.66
N HIS A 27 -1.23 -1.26 18.92
CA HIS A 27 -1.46 -2.33 19.91
C HIS A 27 -0.68 -3.59 19.55
N THR A 28 -0.73 -4.02 18.30
CA THR A 28 0.03 -5.18 17.83
C THR A 28 1.53 -4.99 18.03
N TYR A 29 2.04 -3.80 17.75
CA TYR A 29 3.44 -3.48 17.96
C TYR A 29 3.83 -3.56 19.43
N ILE A 30 3.01 -3.00 20.31
CA ILE A 30 3.27 -3.04 21.77
C ILE A 30 3.24 -4.48 22.29
N GLN A 31 2.31 -5.30 21.81
CA GLN A 31 2.13 -6.67 22.28
C GLN A 31 3.24 -7.62 21.81
N ASN A 32 3.66 -7.54 20.56
CA ASN A 32 4.58 -8.52 19.99
C ASN A 32 5.69 -7.96 19.11
N GLY A 33 5.82 -6.63 19.03
CA GLY A 33 6.88 -5.98 18.26
C GLY A 33 6.70 -6.01 16.75
N TYR A 34 5.57 -6.46 16.25
CA TYR A 34 5.34 -6.57 14.81
C TYR A 34 4.88 -5.24 14.21
N LEU A 35 5.52 -4.87 13.09
CA LEU A 35 5.08 -3.76 12.25
C LEU A 35 5.07 -4.21 10.79
N SER A 36 4.12 -3.69 10.03
CA SER A 36 4.13 -3.88 8.57
C SER A 36 5.38 -3.24 7.97
N PRO A 37 5.95 -3.82 6.91
CA PRO A 37 7.16 -3.28 6.31
C PRO A 37 7.00 -1.83 5.85
N ILE A 38 8.05 -1.02 6.07
CA ILE A 38 8.16 0.32 5.50
C ILE A 38 8.85 0.18 4.15
N ILE A 39 8.17 0.60 3.10
CA ILE A 39 8.67 0.48 1.73
C ILE A 39 8.93 1.87 1.18
N ILE A 40 10.16 2.10 0.72
CA ILE A 40 10.59 3.38 0.15
C ILE A 40 11.18 3.18 -1.24
N ASP A 41 11.23 4.25 -2.03
CA ASP A 41 11.92 4.22 -3.31
C ASP A 41 13.39 4.65 -3.18
N HIS A 42 14.12 4.72 -4.29
CA HIS A 42 15.52 5.10 -4.28
C HIS A 42 15.80 6.56 -3.87
N ASN A 43 14.77 7.39 -3.83
CA ASN A 43 14.85 8.76 -3.36
C ASN A 43 14.41 8.91 -1.90
N ASN A 44 14.27 7.80 -1.18
CA ASN A 44 13.75 7.73 0.18
C ASN A 44 12.31 8.23 0.32
N MET A 45 11.54 8.22 -0.77
CA MET A 45 10.12 8.54 -0.73
C MET A 45 9.33 7.33 -0.28
N LEU A 46 8.43 7.52 0.68
CA LEU A 46 7.60 6.45 1.19
C LEU A 46 6.64 5.93 0.10
N VAL A 47 6.62 4.62 -0.09
CA VAL A 47 5.71 3.93 -1.01
C VAL A 47 4.58 3.28 -0.22
N ASP A 48 4.90 2.63 0.89
CA ASP A 48 3.92 1.98 1.77
C ASP A 48 4.48 1.87 3.19
N GLY A 49 3.60 1.60 4.16
CA GLY A 49 4.00 1.46 5.56
C GLY A 49 3.95 2.77 6.36
N TYR A 50 3.05 3.67 6.00
CA TYR A 50 2.95 4.97 6.66
C TYR A 50 2.63 4.86 8.16
N ILE A 51 1.74 3.94 8.55
CA ILE A 51 1.39 3.75 9.97
C ILE A 51 2.62 3.25 10.74
N SER A 52 3.37 2.30 10.18
CA SER A 52 4.62 1.81 10.79
C SER A 52 5.62 2.94 10.97
N TYR A 53 5.78 3.78 9.95
CA TYR A 53 6.63 4.98 10.02
C TYR A 53 6.21 5.90 11.17
N LEU A 54 4.92 6.20 11.29
CA LEU A 54 4.40 7.07 12.34
C LEU A 54 4.62 6.48 13.73
N ILE A 55 4.38 5.17 13.89
CA ILE A 55 4.58 4.48 15.19
C ILE A 55 6.04 4.60 15.62
N LEU A 56 6.98 4.30 14.73
CA LEU A 56 8.40 4.38 15.05
C LEU A 56 8.86 5.80 15.34
N LYS A 57 8.39 6.76 14.56
CA LYS A 57 8.70 8.17 14.78
C LYS A 57 8.21 8.67 16.14
N ARG A 58 6.97 8.33 16.49
CA ARG A 58 6.38 8.71 17.77
C ARG A 58 7.02 7.99 18.96
N SER A 59 7.57 6.81 18.73
CA SER A 59 8.32 6.05 19.74
C SER A 59 9.72 6.59 19.99
N GLY A 60 10.16 7.60 19.24
CA GLY A 60 11.47 8.23 19.41
C GLY A 60 12.63 7.45 18.82
N LEU A 61 12.37 6.45 17.99
CA LEU A 61 13.42 5.71 17.30
C LEU A 61 14.03 6.57 16.19
N LYS A 62 15.33 6.46 16.00
CA LYS A 62 16.06 7.24 14.99
C LYS A 62 16.18 6.53 13.65
N GLU A 63 16.14 5.20 13.66
CA GLU A 63 16.31 4.37 12.46
C GLU A 63 15.17 3.36 12.35
N ALA A 64 14.87 2.97 11.13
CA ALA A 64 13.87 1.93 10.84
C ALA A 64 14.37 0.99 9.77
N GLU A 65 13.99 -0.29 9.89
CA GLU A 65 14.20 -1.24 8.81
C GLU A 65 13.24 -0.91 7.66
N CYS A 66 13.79 -0.71 6.47
CA CYS A 66 13.04 -0.38 5.27
C CYS A 66 13.36 -1.34 4.15
N VAL A 67 12.40 -1.53 3.26
CA VAL A 67 12.55 -2.30 2.03
C VAL A 67 12.49 -1.32 0.87
N PHE A 68 13.40 -1.46 -0.10
CA PHE A 68 13.35 -0.64 -1.30
C PHE A 68 12.32 -1.17 -2.29
N PHE A 69 11.49 -0.25 -2.79
CA PHE A 69 10.58 -0.55 -3.88
C PHE A 69 11.38 -0.52 -5.19
N GLU A 70 11.57 -1.70 -5.77
CA GLU A 70 12.19 -1.85 -7.08
C GLU A 70 11.18 -2.47 -8.03
N ASP A 71 11.18 -2.00 -9.28
CA ASP A 71 10.20 -2.42 -10.29
C ASP A 71 10.19 -3.93 -10.50
N ASP A 72 11.35 -4.58 -10.36
CA ASP A 72 11.47 -6.01 -10.61
C ASP A 72 11.13 -6.87 -9.40
N GLU A 73 11.14 -6.30 -8.19
CA GLU A 73 10.97 -7.06 -6.94
C GLU A 73 9.63 -6.79 -6.26
N MET A 74 9.17 -5.54 -6.30
CA MET A 74 7.94 -5.14 -5.61
C MET A 74 6.92 -4.57 -6.58
N ALA A 75 5.66 -4.72 -6.23
CA ALA A 75 4.55 -4.14 -6.98
C ALA A 75 3.48 -3.63 -6.03
N ILE A 76 2.64 -2.75 -6.53
CA ILE A 76 1.44 -2.28 -5.83
C ILE A 76 0.27 -3.12 -6.31
N TYR A 77 -0.49 -3.63 -5.36
CA TYR A 77 -1.67 -4.45 -5.62
C TYR A 77 -2.91 -3.83 -5.04
N MET A 78 -4.03 -4.15 -5.62
CA MET A 78 -5.35 -3.76 -5.14
C MET A 78 -6.16 -5.02 -4.86
N LYS A 79 -6.76 -5.10 -3.68
CA LYS A 79 -7.74 -6.11 -3.36
C LYS A 79 -9.13 -5.51 -3.56
N GLY A 80 -10.00 -6.23 -4.22
CA GLY A 80 -11.34 -5.76 -4.50
C GLY A 80 -12.32 -6.87 -4.82
N THR A 81 -13.57 -6.48 -5.01
CA THR A 81 -14.68 -7.40 -5.36
C THR A 81 -15.37 -6.90 -6.62
N HIS A 82 -15.83 -7.83 -7.46
CA HIS A 82 -16.72 -7.47 -8.55
C HIS A 82 -18.04 -6.90 -7.99
N LEU A 83 -18.74 -6.11 -8.80
CA LEU A 83 -20.07 -5.62 -8.42
C LEU A 83 -20.96 -6.82 -8.11
N ASN A 84 -21.67 -6.76 -6.98
CA ASN A 84 -22.52 -7.85 -6.49
C ASN A 84 -21.77 -9.14 -6.13
N GLY A 85 -20.43 -9.12 -6.18
CA GLY A 85 -19.62 -10.25 -5.78
C GLY A 85 -19.25 -10.20 -4.30
N LYS A 86 -19.00 -11.36 -3.70
CA LYS A 86 -18.54 -11.47 -2.31
C LYS A 86 -17.10 -11.90 -2.22
N LYS A 87 -16.57 -12.54 -3.27
CA LYS A 87 -15.21 -13.03 -3.29
C LYS A 87 -14.24 -11.90 -3.59
N GLU A 88 -13.16 -11.83 -2.81
CA GLU A 88 -12.10 -10.87 -3.04
C GLU A 88 -11.05 -11.43 -4.00
N TYR A 89 -10.58 -10.56 -4.88
CA TYR A 89 -9.51 -10.86 -5.82
C TYR A 89 -8.44 -9.79 -5.71
N VAL A 90 -7.27 -10.09 -6.26
CA VAL A 90 -6.14 -9.17 -6.26
C VAL A 90 -5.76 -8.82 -7.70
N TRP A 91 -5.55 -7.53 -7.95
CA TRP A 91 -5.06 -7.02 -9.22
C TRP A 91 -3.80 -6.20 -9.00
N MET A 92 -2.86 -6.28 -9.94
CA MET A 92 -1.68 -5.44 -9.90
C MET A 92 -2.03 -4.04 -10.41
N VAL A 93 -1.59 -3.01 -9.70
CA VAL A 93 -1.77 -1.63 -10.13
C VAL A 93 -0.59 -1.27 -11.04
N PRO A 94 -0.81 -1.00 -12.34
CA PRO A 94 0.28 -0.62 -13.21
C PRO A 94 0.88 0.72 -12.78
N ARG A 95 2.14 0.92 -13.10
CA ARG A 95 2.91 2.08 -12.67
C ARG A 95 2.22 3.42 -12.94
N ARG A 96 1.60 3.55 -14.11
CA ARG A 96 0.88 4.76 -14.51
C ARG A 96 -0.28 5.14 -13.58
N LEU A 97 -0.82 4.17 -12.83
CA LEU A 97 -1.97 4.39 -11.95
C LEU A 97 -1.60 4.46 -10.47
N ILE A 98 -0.35 4.19 -10.09
CA ILE A 98 0.06 4.14 -8.67
C ILE A 98 -0.25 5.44 -7.96
N LYS A 99 0.07 6.57 -8.56
CA LYS A 99 -0.18 7.89 -7.97
C LYS A 99 -1.67 8.14 -7.72
N ALA A 100 -2.53 7.76 -8.66
CA ALA A 100 -3.97 7.90 -8.51
C ALA A 100 -4.50 7.02 -7.36
N PHE A 101 -4.01 5.77 -7.24
CA PHE A 101 -4.40 4.87 -6.18
C PHE A 101 -3.96 5.34 -4.80
N LYS A 102 -2.86 6.08 -4.71
CA LYS A 102 -2.40 6.64 -3.43
C LYS A 102 -3.06 7.97 -3.07
N ASN A 103 -3.55 8.72 -4.05
CA ASN A 103 -4.04 10.07 -3.84
C ASN A 103 -5.56 10.21 -3.94
N ARG A 104 -6.20 9.54 -4.90
CA ARG A 104 -7.62 9.76 -5.23
C ARG A 104 -8.50 8.57 -4.92
N ILE A 105 -7.97 7.36 -5.01
CA ILE A 105 -8.76 6.15 -4.92
C ILE A 105 -8.80 5.67 -3.48
N LYS A 106 -10.01 5.47 -2.96
CA LYS A 106 -10.27 5.08 -1.57
C LYS A 106 -11.03 3.76 -1.53
N PRO A 107 -10.97 3.02 -0.42
CA PRO A 107 -11.85 1.87 -0.22
C PRO A 107 -13.32 2.27 -0.46
N GLY A 108 -14.02 1.45 -1.24
CA GLY A 108 -15.39 1.73 -1.66
C GLY A 108 -15.51 2.34 -3.05
N ASP A 109 -14.43 2.89 -3.59
CA ASP A 109 -14.44 3.45 -4.94
C ASP A 109 -14.51 2.35 -5.99
N ARG A 110 -15.05 2.72 -7.16
CA ARG A 110 -15.13 1.82 -8.31
C ARG A 110 -13.97 2.10 -9.24
N VAL A 111 -13.30 1.03 -9.65
CA VAL A 111 -12.26 1.07 -10.68
C VAL A 111 -12.53 -0.01 -11.73
N PHE A 112 -11.82 0.05 -12.84
CA PHE A 112 -11.96 -0.95 -13.91
C PHE A 112 -10.74 -1.86 -13.91
N CYS A 113 -10.98 -3.17 -13.95
CA CYS A 113 -9.93 -4.18 -13.92
C CYS A 113 -10.10 -5.16 -15.05
N TYR A 114 -8.99 -5.71 -15.52
CA TYR A 114 -9.02 -6.80 -16.49
C TYR A 114 -9.43 -8.09 -15.80
N SER A 115 -10.42 -8.74 -16.35
CA SER A 115 -10.93 -10.03 -15.87
C SER A 115 -11.33 -10.89 -17.07
N ASN A 116 -10.67 -12.01 -17.25
CA ASN A 116 -10.93 -12.92 -18.37
C ASN A 116 -10.99 -12.21 -19.73
N LYS A 117 -9.96 -11.42 -20.05
CA LYS A 117 -9.84 -10.65 -21.30
C LYS A 117 -10.87 -9.54 -21.47
N ARG A 118 -11.65 -9.24 -20.45
CA ARG A 118 -12.63 -8.15 -20.44
C ARG A 118 -12.28 -7.15 -19.35
N VAL A 119 -12.78 -5.94 -19.51
CA VAL A 119 -12.69 -4.92 -18.46
C VAL A 119 -14.01 -4.93 -17.68
N ALA A 120 -13.92 -5.04 -16.38
CA ALA A 120 -15.07 -5.09 -15.49
C ALA A 120 -14.92 -4.10 -14.33
N PRO A 121 -16.03 -3.54 -13.83
CA PRO A 121 -15.97 -2.67 -12.66
C PRO A 121 -15.73 -3.50 -11.38
N VAL A 122 -14.90 -2.93 -10.49
CA VAL A 122 -14.50 -3.57 -9.24
C VAL A 122 -14.55 -2.52 -8.13
N ILE A 123 -15.01 -2.94 -6.95
CA ILE A 123 -15.00 -2.10 -5.75
C ILE A 123 -13.69 -2.31 -5.01
N VAL A 124 -12.97 -1.22 -4.78
CA VAL A 124 -11.68 -1.26 -4.06
C VAL A 124 -11.91 -1.56 -2.59
N LYS A 125 -11.18 -2.54 -2.05
CA LYS A 125 -11.17 -2.85 -0.62
C LYS A 125 -9.90 -2.36 0.06
N SER A 126 -8.75 -2.60 -0.54
CA SER A 126 -7.46 -2.14 -0.01
C SER A 126 -6.42 -2.04 -1.11
N VAL A 127 -5.37 -1.28 -0.84
CA VAL A 127 -4.20 -1.14 -1.71
C VAL A 127 -2.96 -1.45 -0.87
N PHE A 128 -2.08 -2.28 -1.37
CA PHE A 128 -0.90 -2.71 -0.62
C PHE A 128 0.29 -2.97 -1.54
N ALA A 129 1.50 -2.96 -0.98
CA ALA A 129 2.71 -3.35 -1.68
C ALA A 129 3.13 -4.76 -1.27
N ALA A 130 3.61 -5.53 -2.21
CA ALA A 130 4.07 -6.89 -1.98
C ALA A 130 5.10 -7.29 -3.04
N PRO A 131 5.89 -8.34 -2.79
CA PRO A 131 6.78 -8.87 -3.82
C PRO A 131 6.00 -9.21 -5.09
N LYS A 132 6.61 -8.91 -6.22
CA LYS A 132 6.00 -9.15 -7.52
C LYS A 132 5.75 -10.64 -7.72
N SER A 133 4.49 -11.03 -7.87
CA SER A 133 4.12 -12.40 -8.16
C SER A 133 3.73 -12.54 -9.62
N GLY A 134 3.93 -13.75 -10.17
CA GLY A 134 3.90 -14.05 -11.59
C GLY A 134 2.75 -13.49 -12.41
N LYS A 135 1.71 -14.27 -12.61
CA LYS A 135 0.60 -13.89 -13.51
C LYS A 135 -0.57 -13.32 -12.71
N VAL A 136 -0.61 -11.99 -12.59
CA VAL A 136 -1.72 -11.31 -11.93
C VAL A 136 -2.34 -10.33 -12.92
N SER A 137 -3.65 -10.33 -13.01
CA SER A 137 -4.38 -9.38 -13.84
C SER A 137 -4.16 -7.95 -13.33
N GLN A 138 -4.31 -6.98 -14.21
CA GLN A 138 -4.03 -5.59 -13.89
C GLN A 138 -5.29 -4.74 -13.80
N VAL A 139 -5.17 -3.64 -13.06
CA VAL A 139 -6.17 -2.56 -13.08
C VAL A 139 -6.05 -1.85 -14.45
N ALA A 140 -7.18 -1.59 -15.09
CA ALA A 140 -7.23 -0.95 -16.40
C ALA A 140 -7.37 0.58 -16.30
N GLY A 141 -8.11 1.07 -15.30
CA GLY A 141 -8.36 2.49 -15.12
C GLY A 141 -9.37 2.78 -14.01
N TYR A 142 -9.74 4.04 -13.90
CA TYR A 142 -10.69 4.47 -12.88
C TYR A 142 -11.65 5.54 -13.40
#